data_2ab88237e2be95963f8a71ab8de21bff
#
_entry.id   2ab88237e2be95963f8a71ab8de21bff
#
_cell.length_a   1.000
_cell.length_b   1.000
_cell.length_c   1.000
_cell.angle_alpha   90.00
_cell.angle_beta   90.00
_cell.angle_gamma   90.00
#
_symmetry.space_group_name_H-M   'P 1'
#
loop_
_entity.id
_entity.type
_entity.pdbx_description
1 polymer ?
#
loop_
_entity_poly.entity_id
_entity_poly.type
_entity_poly.pdbx_seq_one_letter_code
_entity_poly.pdbx_strand_id
1 'polypeptide(L)'
;MPTLTLRDIASSIDGEAKGNTDLTISYLSEVQRCNNDQICFIKDESFISKLSEDAGAVILSPEIAKKVKIKNQIIVDDPYLGYAKASKLFFDLSQSYEKTEPEIGENFISGENVSIGHDCEIGKNCNIGQNVVISP
;
A
#
# COMPACT_ATOMS: atom_id res chain seq x y z
N MET A 1 4.93 -10.00 4.18
CA MET A 1 4.11 -8.82 3.93
C MET A 1 3.02 -8.69 4.97
N PRO A 2 2.85 -7.53 5.59
CA PRO A 2 1.74 -7.35 6.53
C PRO A 2 0.44 -7.41 5.75
N THR A 3 -0.47 -8.19 6.26
CA THR A 3 -1.83 -8.26 5.77
C THR A 3 -2.75 -7.66 6.80
N LEU A 4 -3.73 -6.90 6.34
CA LEU A 4 -4.79 -6.34 7.17
C LEU A 4 -6.12 -6.96 6.76
N THR A 5 -7.00 -7.15 7.72
CA THR A 5 -8.38 -7.53 7.37
C THR A 5 -9.16 -6.32 6.87
N LEU A 6 -10.17 -6.55 6.07
CA LEU A 6 -11.07 -5.49 5.61
C LEU A 6 -11.68 -4.70 6.78
N ARG A 7 -11.96 -5.39 7.89
CA ARG A 7 -12.43 -4.81 9.16
C ARG A 7 -11.41 -3.85 9.76
N ASP A 8 -10.14 -4.24 9.81
CA ASP A 8 -9.06 -3.42 10.38
C ASP A 8 -8.87 -2.14 9.57
N ILE A 9 -8.87 -2.27 8.24
CA ILE A 9 -8.77 -1.11 7.34
C ILE A 9 -9.96 -0.18 7.56
N ALA A 10 -11.18 -0.70 7.56
CA ALA A 10 -12.39 0.09 7.75
C ALA A 10 -12.36 0.87 9.07
N SER A 11 -11.97 0.22 10.17
CA SER A 11 -11.85 0.87 11.47
C SER A 11 -10.81 1.99 11.48
N SER A 12 -9.71 1.81 10.77
CA SER A 12 -8.61 2.79 10.70
C SER A 12 -8.94 4.02 9.84
N ILE A 13 -9.89 3.90 8.92
CA ILE A 13 -10.27 5.00 8.02
C ILE A 13 -11.67 5.55 8.30
N ASP A 14 -12.25 5.20 9.43
CA ASP A 14 -13.61 5.60 9.85
C ASP A 14 -14.68 5.19 8.84
N GLY A 15 -14.55 3.99 8.27
CA GLY A 15 -15.46 3.44 7.28
C GLY A 15 -16.27 2.26 7.80
N GLU A 16 -17.30 1.90 7.04
CA GLU A 16 -18.15 0.73 7.28
C GLU A 16 -17.77 -0.39 6.31
N ALA A 17 -17.28 -1.52 6.83
CA ALA A 17 -16.96 -2.69 6.01
C ALA A 17 -18.22 -3.50 5.69
N LYS A 18 -18.35 -3.89 4.42
CA LYS A 18 -19.40 -4.79 3.92
C LYS A 18 -18.79 -5.96 3.15
N GLY A 19 -19.51 -7.08 3.15
CA GLY A 19 -19.08 -8.32 2.53
C GLY A 19 -18.28 -9.19 3.51
N ASN A 20 -17.20 -9.81 3.02
CA ASN A 20 -16.31 -10.60 3.87
C ASN A 20 -15.35 -9.68 4.63
N THR A 21 -15.71 -9.33 5.86
CA THR A 21 -14.92 -8.43 6.71
C THR A 21 -13.58 -9.02 7.19
N ASP A 22 -13.41 -10.33 7.11
CA ASP A 22 -12.18 -11.04 7.45
C ASP A 22 -11.27 -11.27 6.23
N LEU A 23 -11.68 -10.78 5.05
CA LEU A 23 -10.83 -10.79 3.86
C LEU A 23 -9.52 -10.07 4.15
N THR A 24 -8.41 -10.75 3.85
CA THR A 24 -7.07 -10.17 4.01
C THR A 24 -6.66 -9.39 2.78
N ILE A 25 -6.18 -8.18 3.01
CA ILE A 25 -5.68 -7.27 1.99
C ILE A 25 -4.18 -7.09 2.18
N SER A 26 -3.41 -7.31 1.13
CA SER A 26 -1.94 -7.21 1.13
C SER A 26 -1.44 -5.88 0.59
N TYR A 27 -2.18 -5.26 -0.35
CA TYR A 27 -1.73 -4.08 -1.08
C TYR A 27 -2.86 -3.13 -1.42
N LEU A 28 -2.46 -1.86 -1.63
CA LEU A 28 -3.27 -0.87 -2.32
C LEU A 28 -3.00 -0.94 -3.82
N SER A 29 -4.00 -0.73 -4.65
CA SER A 29 -3.87 -0.80 -6.10
C SER A 29 -4.71 0.25 -6.81
N GLU A 30 -4.38 0.46 -8.07
CA GLU A 30 -5.20 1.25 -8.99
C GLU A 30 -6.48 0.49 -9.36
N VAL A 31 -7.55 1.23 -9.62
CA VAL A 31 -8.88 0.68 -9.91
C VAL A 31 -8.89 -0.35 -11.04
N GLN A 32 -8.05 -0.16 -12.07
CA GLN A 32 -7.99 -1.03 -13.25
C GLN A 32 -7.17 -2.31 -13.06
N ARG A 33 -6.30 -2.34 -12.04
CA ARG A 33 -5.32 -3.42 -11.81
C ARG A 33 -5.51 -4.11 -10.46
N CYS A 34 -6.60 -3.82 -9.78
CA CYS A 34 -6.87 -4.36 -8.47
C CYS A 34 -7.18 -5.86 -8.54
N ASN A 35 -6.41 -6.66 -7.83
CA ASN A 35 -6.59 -8.11 -7.73
C ASN A 35 -7.31 -8.50 -6.44
N ASN A 36 -7.53 -9.79 -6.25
CA ASN A 36 -8.35 -10.36 -5.17
C ASN A 36 -7.79 -10.15 -3.75
N ASP A 37 -6.51 -9.87 -3.61
CA ASP A 37 -5.86 -9.55 -2.33
C ASP A 37 -5.54 -8.06 -2.17
N GLN A 38 -6.13 -7.22 -3.02
CA GLN A 38 -5.86 -5.80 -3.09
C GLN A 38 -7.12 -4.97 -2.88
N ILE A 39 -6.92 -3.73 -2.45
CA ILE A 39 -7.98 -2.74 -2.28
C ILE A 39 -7.69 -1.49 -3.13
N CYS A 40 -8.69 -1.00 -3.79
CA CYS A 40 -8.66 0.26 -4.53
C CYS A 40 -9.74 1.21 -4.04
N PHE A 41 -9.85 2.41 -4.63
CA PHE A 41 -10.92 3.34 -4.34
C PHE A 41 -11.59 3.86 -5.60
N ILE A 42 -12.84 4.22 -5.50
CA ILE A 42 -13.61 4.90 -6.55
C ILE A 42 -13.99 6.28 -6.06
N LYS A 43 -13.50 7.30 -6.76
CA LYS A 43 -13.77 8.70 -6.44
C LYS A 43 -15.17 9.12 -6.87
N ASP A 44 -15.56 8.73 -8.09
CA ASP A 44 -16.83 9.10 -8.71
C ASP A 44 -17.31 8.02 -9.69
N GLU A 45 -18.50 8.18 -10.24
CA GLU A 45 -19.14 7.20 -11.12
C GLU A 45 -18.33 6.88 -12.38
N SER A 46 -17.53 7.81 -12.89
CA SER A 46 -16.75 7.62 -14.11
C SER A 46 -15.72 6.49 -13.99
N PHE A 47 -15.32 6.14 -12.77
CA PHE A 47 -14.39 5.06 -12.50
C PHE A 47 -15.04 3.67 -12.36
N ILE A 48 -16.36 3.59 -12.26
CA ILE A 48 -17.07 2.30 -12.11
C ILE A 48 -16.77 1.38 -13.30
N SER A 49 -16.77 1.92 -14.52
CA SER A 49 -16.49 1.16 -15.74
C SER A 49 -15.03 0.68 -15.84
N LYS A 50 -14.13 1.29 -15.08
CA LYS A 50 -12.71 0.98 -15.06
C LYS A 50 -12.34 -0.02 -13.95
N LEU A 51 -13.27 -0.32 -13.06
CA LEU A 51 -13.02 -1.21 -11.92
C LEU A 51 -12.73 -2.63 -12.41
N SER A 52 -11.63 -3.18 -11.93
CA SER A 52 -11.28 -4.58 -12.15
C SER A 52 -12.36 -5.50 -11.57
N GLU A 53 -12.77 -6.50 -12.32
CA GLU A 53 -13.73 -7.52 -11.86
C GLU A 53 -13.13 -8.42 -10.76
N ASP A 54 -11.80 -8.49 -10.71
CA ASP A 54 -11.03 -9.28 -9.73
C ASP A 54 -10.69 -8.50 -8.46
N ALA A 55 -11.13 -7.25 -8.32
CA ALA A 55 -10.80 -6.43 -7.15
C ALA A 55 -11.24 -7.12 -5.85
N GLY A 56 -10.32 -7.25 -4.91
CA GLY A 56 -10.59 -7.85 -3.60
C GLY A 56 -11.57 -7.00 -2.79
N ALA A 57 -11.35 -5.69 -2.74
CA ALA A 57 -12.21 -4.75 -2.06
C ALA A 57 -12.13 -3.34 -2.68
N VAL A 58 -13.13 -2.50 -2.38
CA VAL A 58 -13.22 -1.14 -2.91
C VAL A 58 -13.63 -0.16 -1.80
N ILE A 59 -12.94 0.97 -1.71
CA ILE A 59 -13.32 2.11 -0.88
C ILE A 59 -14.16 3.05 -1.74
N LEU A 60 -15.35 3.40 -1.27
CA LEU A 60 -16.31 4.17 -2.05
C LEU A 60 -17.34 4.90 -1.18
N SER A 61 -18.07 5.83 -1.79
CA SER A 61 -19.18 6.52 -1.12
C SER A 61 -20.44 5.65 -1.07
N PRO A 62 -21.40 5.96 -0.18
CA PRO A 62 -22.66 5.22 -0.09
C PRO A 62 -23.47 5.20 -1.41
N GLU A 63 -23.39 6.27 -2.19
CA GLU A 63 -24.11 6.38 -3.46
C GLU A 63 -23.53 5.45 -4.53
N ILE A 64 -22.20 5.39 -4.61
CA ILE A 64 -21.49 4.53 -5.57
C ILE A 64 -21.57 3.06 -5.15
N ALA A 65 -21.59 2.78 -3.86
CA ALA A 65 -21.69 1.41 -3.32
C ALA A 65 -22.86 0.61 -3.91
N LYS A 66 -23.98 1.28 -4.17
CA LYS A 66 -25.18 0.65 -4.75
C LYS A 66 -25.02 0.25 -6.21
N LYS A 67 -24.05 0.85 -6.91
CA LYS A 67 -23.84 0.69 -8.36
C LYS A 67 -22.71 -0.26 -8.70
N VAL A 68 -21.89 -0.65 -7.72
CA VAL A 68 -20.72 -1.50 -7.88
C VAL A 68 -21.05 -2.94 -7.54
N LYS A 69 -20.62 -3.88 -8.38
CA LYS A 69 -20.87 -5.32 -8.21
C LYS A 69 -19.96 -6.00 -7.19
N ILE A 70 -18.77 -5.43 -6.92
CA ILE A 70 -17.86 -5.98 -5.92
C ILE A 70 -18.53 -5.94 -4.55
N LYS A 71 -18.56 -7.08 -3.87
CA LYS A 71 -19.28 -7.25 -2.60
C LYS A 71 -18.50 -6.71 -1.40
N ASN A 72 -17.19 -6.80 -1.46
CA ASN A 72 -16.31 -6.38 -0.37
C ASN A 72 -16.04 -4.88 -0.51
N GLN A 73 -16.66 -4.10 0.34
CA GLN A 73 -16.63 -2.64 0.25
C GLN A 73 -16.31 -2.02 1.60
N ILE A 74 -15.63 -0.89 1.58
CA ILE A 74 -15.54 0.02 2.72
C ILE A 74 -16.23 1.32 2.32
N ILE A 75 -17.32 1.61 3.00
CA ILE A 75 -18.14 2.79 2.74
C ILE A 75 -17.66 3.92 3.61
N VAL A 76 -17.29 5.04 2.99
CA VAL A 76 -16.80 6.26 3.63
C VAL A 76 -17.45 7.49 2.99
N ASP A 77 -17.45 8.62 3.70
CA ASP A 77 -17.97 9.88 3.16
C ASP A 77 -17.07 10.46 2.06
N ASP A 78 -15.77 10.38 2.25
CA ASP A 78 -14.75 10.82 1.28
C ASP A 78 -13.82 9.67 0.90
N PRO A 79 -14.03 9.02 -0.26
CA PRO A 79 -13.20 7.88 -0.70
C PRO A 79 -11.73 8.22 -0.93
N TYR A 80 -11.43 9.43 -1.39
CA TYR A 80 -10.06 9.87 -1.60
C TYR A 80 -9.30 10.01 -0.27
N LEU A 81 -9.91 10.64 0.71
CA LEU A 81 -9.36 10.75 2.06
C LEU A 81 -9.24 9.36 2.72
N GLY A 82 -10.23 8.51 2.55
CA GLY A 82 -10.21 7.12 3.04
C GLY A 82 -9.03 6.34 2.48
N TYR A 83 -8.78 6.45 1.19
CA TYR A 83 -7.64 5.83 0.53
C TYR A 83 -6.30 6.39 1.02
N ALA A 84 -6.20 7.70 1.22
CA ALA A 84 -5.00 8.32 1.77
C ALA A 84 -4.69 7.82 3.20
N LYS A 85 -5.70 7.69 4.06
CA LYS A 85 -5.54 7.10 5.41
C LYS A 85 -5.12 5.63 5.33
N ALA A 86 -5.72 4.84 4.43
CA ALA A 86 -5.33 3.45 4.20
C ALA A 86 -3.88 3.34 3.71
N SER A 87 -3.47 4.22 2.81
CA SER A 87 -2.09 4.31 2.31
C SER A 87 -1.08 4.51 3.45
N LYS A 88 -1.38 5.43 4.37
CA LYS A 88 -0.56 5.64 5.56
C LYS A 88 -0.50 4.39 6.44
N LEU A 89 -1.62 3.73 6.65
CA LEU A 89 -1.69 2.51 7.46
C LEU A 89 -0.79 1.40 6.90
N PHE A 90 -0.83 1.15 5.60
CA PHE A 90 0.04 0.17 4.95
C PHE A 90 1.52 0.58 4.99
N PHE A 91 1.81 1.87 4.86
CA PHE A 91 3.17 2.39 5.01
C PHE A 91 3.69 2.18 6.44
N ASP A 92 2.93 2.58 7.45
CA ASP A 92 3.33 2.44 8.86
C ASP A 92 3.61 0.96 9.21
N LEU A 93 2.79 0.04 8.69
CA LEU A 93 3.01 -1.40 8.85
C LEU A 93 4.28 -1.88 8.14
N SER A 94 4.57 -1.38 6.94
CA SER A 94 5.78 -1.74 6.22
C SER A 94 7.06 -1.33 6.97
N GLN A 95 6.98 -0.29 7.80
CA GLN A 95 8.09 0.16 8.66
C GLN A 95 8.26 -0.66 9.94
N SER A 96 7.29 -1.51 10.29
CA SER A 96 7.34 -2.33 11.50
C SER A 96 8.12 -3.65 11.35
N TYR A 97 8.63 -3.94 10.14
CA TYR A 97 9.44 -5.13 9.90
C TYR A 97 10.80 -5.07 10.59
N GLU A 98 11.36 -6.24 10.89
CA GLU A 98 12.76 -6.34 11.27
C GLU A 98 13.63 -5.74 10.17
N LYS A 99 14.35 -4.69 10.55
CA LYS A 99 15.30 -4.02 9.66
C LYS A 99 16.52 -4.89 9.48
N THR A 100 16.88 -5.20 8.25
CA THR A 100 18.11 -5.91 7.96
C THR A 100 19.25 -4.93 7.72
N GLU A 101 20.47 -5.30 8.15
CA GLU A 101 21.65 -4.53 7.79
C GLU A 101 21.83 -4.48 6.26
N PRO A 102 22.36 -3.38 5.71
CA PRO A 102 22.57 -3.29 4.27
C PRO A 102 23.53 -4.36 3.78
N GLU A 103 23.20 -5.00 2.68
CA GLU A 103 24.09 -5.93 2.00
C GLU A 103 25.02 -5.16 1.06
N ILE A 104 26.34 -5.30 1.28
CA ILE A 104 27.36 -4.58 0.50
C ILE A 104 28.20 -5.58 -0.26
N GLY A 105 28.21 -5.46 -1.58
CA GLY A 105 28.96 -6.32 -2.48
C GLY A 105 30.49 -6.12 -2.41
N GLU A 106 31.21 -7.02 -3.07
CA GLU A 106 32.68 -6.99 -3.11
C GLU A 106 33.22 -5.73 -3.79
N ASN A 107 34.42 -5.29 -3.37
CA ASN A 107 35.12 -4.12 -3.92
C ASN A 107 34.29 -2.82 -3.79
N PHE A 108 33.63 -2.66 -2.68
CA PHE A 108 32.92 -1.43 -2.35
C PHE A 108 33.91 -0.36 -1.86
N ILE A 109 33.81 0.83 -2.43
CA ILE A 109 34.60 1.99 -2.02
C ILE A 109 33.62 3.13 -1.70
N SER A 110 33.79 3.76 -0.55
CA SER A 110 33.00 4.96 -0.20
C SER A 110 33.89 6.10 0.27
N GLY A 111 33.45 7.32 -0.01
CA GLY A 111 34.03 8.53 0.55
C GLY A 111 33.66 8.72 2.01
N GLU A 112 34.02 9.88 2.56
CA GLU A 112 33.71 10.26 3.94
C GLU A 112 32.21 10.61 4.08
N ASN A 113 31.65 10.40 5.28
CA ASN A 113 30.30 10.75 5.62
C ASN A 113 29.22 10.08 4.71
N VAL A 114 29.42 8.82 4.36
CA VAL A 114 28.44 8.02 3.65
C VAL A 114 27.55 7.29 4.64
N SER A 115 26.24 7.38 4.46
CA SER A 115 25.24 6.65 5.24
C SER A 115 24.41 5.77 4.33
N ILE A 116 24.34 4.48 4.64
CA ILE A 116 23.52 3.51 3.92
C ILE A 116 22.47 2.98 4.90
N GLY A 117 21.19 3.14 4.54
CA GLY A 117 20.08 2.71 5.36
C GLY A 117 19.92 1.19 5.42
N HIS A 118 19.04 0.74 6.31
CA HIS A 118 18.67 -0.67 6.40
C HIS A 118 17.96 -1.14 5.11
N ASP A 119 17.93 -2.44 4.89
CA ASP A 119 17.24 -3.08 3.75
C ASP A 119 17.75 -2.63 2.37
N CYS A 120 18.94 -2.04 2.30
CA CYS A 120 19.61 -1.67 1.05
C CYS A 120 20.49 -2.80 0.53
N GLU A 121 20.57 -2.94 -0.79
CA GLU A 121 21.49 -3.85 -1.47
C GLU A 121 22.41 -3.04 -2.41
N ILE A 122 23.70 -3.12 -2.16
CA ILE A 122 24.75 -2.49 -2.99
C ILE A 122 25.49 -3.58 -3.74
N GLY A 123 25.48 -3.50 -5.07
CA GLY A 123 26.13 -4.49 -5.92
C GLY A 123 27.67 -4.46 -5.82
N LYS A 124 28.33 -5.36 -6.56
CA LYS A 124 29.80 -5.45 -6.63
C LYS A 124 30.41 -4.24 -7.35
N ASN A 125 31.62 -3.90 -6.99
CA ASN A 125 32.43 -2.87 -7.65
C ASN A 125 31.81 -1.48 -7.64
N CYS A 126 31.04 -1.14 -6.60
CA CYS A 126 30.43 0.17 -6.44
C CYS A 126 31.39 1.16 -5.80
N ASN A 127 31.41 2.38 -6.32
CA ASN A 127 32.15 3.51 -5.76
C ASN A 127 31.17 4.64 -5.46
N ILE A 128 31.07 5.02 -4.19
CA ILE A 128 30.17 6.07 -3.71
C ILE A 128 31.02 7.23 -3.18
N GLY A 129 30.71 8.44 -3.67
CA GLY A 129 31.40 9.66 -3.27
C GLY A 129 31.09 10.10 -1.84
N GLN A 130 31.70 11.24 -1.46
CA GLN A 130 31.51 11.82 -0.12
C GLN A 130 30.07 12.35 0.10
N ASN A 131 29.64 12.35 1.35
CA ASN A 131 28.39 12.95 1.80
C ASN A 131 27.14 12.38 1.10
N VAL A 132 27.16 11.12 0.73
CA VAL A 132 26.04 10.43 0.11
C VAL A 132 25.19 9.76 1.19
N VAL A 133 23.89 9.95 1.11
CA VAL A 133 22.89 9.27 1.94
C VAL A 133 22.03 8.38 1.04
N ILE A 134 22.01 7.08 1.32
CA ILE A 134 21.13 6.10 0.70
C ILE A 134 20.11 5.70 1.76
N SER A 135 18.85 6.10 1.55
CA SER A 135 17.74 5.74 2.45
C SER A 135 17.20 4.34 2.15
N PRO A 136 16.56 3.71 3.13
CA PRO A 136 15.86 2.43 2.94
C PRO A 136 14.81 2.49 1.86
#